data_34ad1be0d1f03e26f554d04a1feac294
#
_entry.id   34ad1be0d1f03e26f554d04a1feac294
#
_cell.length_a   1.000
_cell.length_b   1.000
_cell.length_c   1.000
_cell.angle_alpha   90.00
_cell.angle_beta   90.00
_cell.angle_gamma   90.00
#
_symmetry.space_group_name_H-M   'P 1'
#
loop_
_entity.id
_entity.type
_entity.pdbx_description
1 polymer ?
#
loop_
_entity_poly.entity_id
_entity_poly.type
_entity_poly.pdbx_seq_one_letter_code
_entity_poly.pdbx_strand_id
1 'polypeptide(L)'
;LYSIETSHAAWVTLYTDTTSRTADAGRLETTDPTPGSGVLSEVITTGAVTQLITPGTVCFNSSPTATTYAKVVNKGGSTVNITVTLTYVQIEN
;
A
#
# COMPACT_ATOMS: atom_id res chain seq x y z
N LEU A 1 -10.03 -1.59 4.46
CA LEU A 1 -8.82 -0.91 4.93
C LEU A 1 -9.19 0.46 5.51
N TYR A 2 -8.81 0.70 6.75
CA TYR A 2 -9.13 1.94 7.46
C TYR A 2 -7.91 2.81 7.72
N SER A 3 -6.73 2.23 7.84
CA SER A 3 -5.51 3.01 8.04
C SER A 3 -4.27 2.25 7.65
N ILE A 4 -3.22 3.00 7.35
CA ILE A 4 -1.88 2.49 7.09
C ILE A 4 -0.94 3.26 8.01
N GLU A 5 -0.24 2.54 8.89
CA GLU A 5 0.78 3.11 9.77
C GLU A 5 2.16 2.71 9.27
N THR A 6 3.10 3.65 9.28
CA THR A 6 4.49 3.37 8.94
C THR A 6 5.40 3.77 10.10
N SER A 7 6.48 3.02 10.30
CA SER A 7 7.47 3.33 11.34
C SER A 7 8.46 4.43 10.92
N HIS A 8 8.58 4.67 9.63
CA HIS A 8 9.49 5.65 9.03
C HIS A 8 8.86 6.24 7.78
N ALA A 9 9.44 7.31 7.24
CA ALA A 9 8.98 7.90 6.00
C ALA A 9 8.99 6.86 4.88
N ALA A 10 7.84 6.62 4.24
CA ALA A 10 7.68 5.58 3.25
C ALA A 10 6.57 5.90 2.25
N TRP A 11 6.71 5.33 1.06
CA TRP A 11 5.67 5.30 0.04
C TRP A 11 5.16 3.86 -0.01
N VAL A 12 3.90 3.65 0.35
CA VAL A 12 3.27 2.33 0.45
C VAL A 12 2.15 2.23 -0.57
N THR A 13 2.19 1.21 -1.42
CA THR A 13 1.15 0.93 -2.41
C THR A 13 0.67 -0.51 -2.23
N LEU A 14 -0.65 -0.71 -2.22
CA LEU A 14 -1.27 -2.03 -2.11
C LEU A 14 -1.87 -2.45 -3.45
N TYR A 15 -1.78 -3.75 -3.75
CA TYR A 15 -2.15 -4.31 -5.05
C TYR A 15 -3.08 -5.51 -4.92
N THR A 16 -3.82 -5.79 -6.01
CA THR A 16 -4.70 -6.96 -6.10
C THR A 16 -3.91 -8.27 -6.30
N ASP A 17 -2.71 -8.20 -6.88
CA ASP A 17 -1.90 -9.38 -7.18
C ASP A 17 -0.43 -8.99 -7.44
N THR A 18 0.42 -10.02 -7.59
CA THR A 18 1.86 -9.81 -7.83
C THR A 18 2.14 -9.26 -9.23
N THR A 19 1.31 -9.59 -10.22
CA THR A 19 1.48 -9.11 -11.58
C THR A 19 1.32 -7.60 -11.63
N SER A 20 0.27 -7.07 -10.97
CA SER A 20 0.03 -5.63 -10.86
C SER A 20 1.19 -4.93 -10.13
N ARG A 21 1.68 -5.54 -9.05
CA ARG A 21 2.81 -5.00 -8.29
C ARG A 21 4.08 -4.93 -9.15
N THR A 22 4.37 -5.98 -9.90
CA THR A 22 5.54 -6.02 -10.77
C THR A 22 5.45 -4.98 -11.89
N ALA A 23 4.28 -4.84 -12.51
CA ALA A 23 4.06 -3.86 -13.57
C ALA A 23 4.21 -2.42 -13.07
N ASP A 24 3.92 -2.17 -11.79
CA ASP A 24 3.98 -0.84 -11.19
C ASP A 24 5.35 -0.51 -10.57
N ALA A 25 6.31 -1.42 -10.60
CA ALA A 25 7.58 -1.27 -9.88
C ALA A 25 8.37 -0.03 -10.28
N GLY A 26 8.27 0.40 -11.54
CA GLY A 26 8.99 1.56 -12.07
C GLY A 26 8.20 2.87 -12.04
N ARG A 27 6.97 2.88 -11.51
CA ARG A 27 6.18 4.11 -11.47
C ARG A 27 6.77 5.12 -10.49
N LEU A 28 6.81 6.39 -10.89
CA LEU A 28 7.25 7.48 -10.00
C LEU A 28 6.11 7.86 -9.06
N GLU A 29 6.45 8.29 -7.83
CA GLU A 29 5.45 8.67 -6.84
C GLU A 29 4.64 9.91 -7.26
N THR A 30 5.17 10.71 -8.17
CA THR A 30 4.50 11.91 -8.69
C THR A 30 3.53 11.59 -9.83
N THR A 31 3.48 10.34 -10.28
CA THR A 31 2.60 9.88 -11.36
C THR A 31 1.46 9.05 -10.76
N ASP A 32 0.23 9.45 -11.02
CA ASP A 32 -0.94 8.70 -10.55
C ASP A 32 -1.01 7.33 -11.21
N PRO A 33 -1.49 6.29 -10.48
CA PRO A 33 -1.71 4.98 -11.09
C PRO A 33 -2.74 5.06 -12.21
N THR A 34 -2.51 4.27 -13.26
CA THR A 34 -3.50 4.13 -14.33
C THR A 34 -4.75 3.42 -13.80
N PRO A 35 -5.96 3.93 -14.07
CA PRO A 35 -7.18 3.21 -13.68
C PRO A 35 -7.16 1.77 -14.20
N GLY A 36 -7.52 0.82 -13.34
CA GLY A 36 -7.52 -0.60 -13.69
C GLY A 36 -6.16 -1.28 -13.60
N SER A 37 -5.13 -0.60 -13.08
CA SER A 37 -3.78 -1.17 -12.95
C SER A 37 -3.60 -2.12 -11.76
N GLY A 38 -4.65 -2.32 -10.95
CA GLY A 38 -4.59 -3.21 -9.78
C GLY A 38 -4.11 -2.55 -8.50
N VAL A 39 -3.93 -1.24 -8.49
CA VAL A 39 -3.61 -0.48 -7.27
C VAL A 39 -4.88 -0.29 -6.45
N LEU A 40 -4.84 -0.74 -5.18
CA LEU A 40 -5.98 -0.65 -4.26
C LEU A 40 -5.93 0.60 -3.39
N SER A 41 -4.75 0.94 -2.90
CA SER A 41 -4.57 2.09 -2.02
C SER A 41 -3.09 2.50 -2.04
N GLU A 42 -2.84 3.78 -1.76
CA GLU A 42 -1.48 4.31 -1.75
C GLU A 42 -1.38 5.45 -0.75
N VAL A 43 -0.30 5.44 0.03
CA VAL A 43 0.00 6.54 0.95
C VAL A 43 1.48 6.88 0.87
N ILE A 44 1.80 8.15 1.13
CA ILE A 44 3.17 8.64 1.28
C ILE A 44 3.25 9.29 2.65
N THR A 45 4.14 8.78 3.50
CA THR A 45 4.32 9.30 4.86
C THR A 45 5.64 10.05 4.98
N THR A 46 5.68 10.99 5.92
CA THR A 46 6.88 11.81 6.17
C THR A 46 7.65 11.35 7.39
N GLY A 47 7.19 10.31 8.07
CA GLY A 47 7.81 9.78 9.27
C GLY A 47 6.96 8.68 9.86
N ALA A 48 7.09 8.45 11.17
CA ALA A 48 6.28 7.48 11.89
C ALA A 48 4.87 8.05 12.09
N VAL A 49 3.95 7.75 11.18
CA VAL A 49 2.58 8.28 11.20
C VAL A 49 1.57 7.20 10.83
N THR A 50 0.33 7.40 11.26
CA THR A 50 -0.82 6.61 10.82
C THR A 50 -1.65 7.47 9.87
N GLN A 51 -1.79 6.99 8.63
CA GLN A 51 -2.61 7.66 7.63
C GLN A 51 -3.98 7.01 7.61
N LEU A 52 -5.02 7.79 7.92
CA LEU A 52 -6.40 7.31 7.85
C LEU A 52 -6.85 7.24 6.40
N ILE A 53 -7.57 6.17 6.08
CA ILE A 53 -8.20 5.99 4.77
C ILE A 53 -9.69 6.29 4.95
N THR A 54 -10.13 7.45 4.50
CA THR A 54 -11.50 7.93 4.70
C THR A 54 -12.10 8.38 3.38
N PRO A 55 -13.20 7.78 2.90
CA PRO A 55 -13.82 6.57 3.45
C PRO A 55 -12.92 5.35 3.33
N GLY A 56 -13.21 4.29 4.11
CA GLY A 56 -12.45 3.05 4.05
C GLY A 56 -12.43 2.47 2.64
N THR A 57 -11.31 1.86 2.28
CA THR A 57 -11.11 1.25 0.96
C THR A 57 -11.35 -0.24 1.04
N VAL A 58 -12.11 -0.79 0.08
CA VAL A 58 -12.25 -2.24 -0.07
C VAL A 58 -11.00 -2.77 -0.76
N CYS A 59 -10.26 -3.64 -0.06
CA CYS A 59 -9.08 -4.29 -0.61
C CYS A 59 -9.36 -5.76 -0.85
N PHE A 60 -8.86 -6.28 -1.95
CA PHE A 60 -9.11 -7.67 -2.33
C PHE A 60 -7.89 -8.24 -3.06
N ASN A 61 -7.87 -9.57 -3.15
CA ASN A 61 -6.89 -10.31 -3.96
C ASN A 61 -7.63 -10.83 -5.19
N SER A 62 -7.01 -10.76 -6.36
CA SER A 62 -7.60 -11.29 -7.59
C SER A 62 -7.81 -12.81 -7.56
N SER A 63 -7.11 -13.51 -6.67
CA SER A 63 -7.37 -14.90 -6.32
C SER A 63 -8.09 -14.95 -4.97
N PRO A 64 -8.96 -15.94 -4.69
CA PRO A 64 -9.74 -15.98 -3.43
C PRO A 64 -8.87 -16.41 -2.24
N THR A 65 -7.92 -15.59 -1.86
CA THR A 65 -7.04 -15.81 -0.71
C THR A 65 -6.99 -14.57 0.16
N ALA A 66 -6.52 -14.70 1.40
CA ALA A 66 -6.40 -13.60 2.34
C ALA A 66 -5.06 -12.86 2.23
N THR A 67 -4.35 -12.99 1.12
CA THR A 67 -3.04 -12.37 0.92
C THR A 67 -3.17 -10.96 0.38
N THR A 68 -2.41 -10.03 0.97
CA THR A 68 -2.30 -8.64 0.50
C THR A 68 -0.89 -8.42 -0.06
N TYR A 69 -0.80 -7.76 -1.18
CA TYR A 69 0.48 -7.47 -1.85
C TYR A 69 0.81 -5.99 -1.71
N ALA A 70 2.06 -5.69 -1.35
CA ALA A 70 2.49 -4.32 -1.12
C ALA A 70 3.85 -4.03 -1.76
N LYS A 71 4.02 -2.77 -2.16
CA LYS A 71 5.31 -2.18 -2.49
C LYS A 71 5.59 -1.10 -1.44
N VAL A 72 6.78 -1.15 -0.82
CA VAL A 72 7.19 -0.17 0.19
C VAL A 72 8.50 0.45 -0.26
N VAL A 73 8.52 1.77 -0.42
CA VAL A 73 9.71 2.53 -0.82
C VAL A 73 10.15 3.40 0.35
N ASN A 74 11.42 3.28 0.74
CA ASN A 74 12.02 4.11 1.79
C ASN A 74 12.15 5.54 1.28
N LYS A 75 11.51 6.50 1.97
CA LYS A 75 11.58 7.93 1.63
C LYS A 75 12.53 8.70 2.55
N GLY A 76 13.10 8.03 3.54
CA GLY A 76 14.13 8.63 4.41
C GLY A 76 15.51 8.59 3.77
N GLY A 77 16.45 9.27 4.39
CA GLY A 77 17.83 9.33 3.91
C GLY A 77 18.73 8.20 4.37
N SER A 78 18.24 7.25 5.15
CA SER A 78 19.02 6.17 5.75
C SER A 78 18.39 4.81 5.47
N THR A 79 19.21 3.76 5.45
CA THR A 79 18.71 2.37 5.39
C THR A 79 18.16 2.01 6.76
N VAL A 80 16.86 1.67 6.81
CA VAL A 80 16.16 1.30 8.05
C VAL A 80 15.17 0.16 7.76
N ASN A 81 14.78 -0.54 8.83
CA ASN A 81 13.67 -1.48 8.75
C ASN A 81 12.38 -0.69 8.88
N ILE A 82 11.48 -0.81 7.91
CA ILE A 82 10.20 -0.11 7.90
C ILE A 82 9.11 -1.11 8.26
N THR A 83 8.37 -0.81 9.34
CA THR A 83 7.19 -1.59 9.72
C THR A 83 5.96 -0.89 9.17
N VAL A 84 5.15 -1.64 8.42
CA VAL A 84 3.89 -1.16 7.86
C VAL A 84 2.75 -1.92 8.55
N THR A 85 1.84 -1.18 9.18
CA THR A 85 0.70 -1.75 9.88
C THR A 85 -0.58 -1.34 9.17
N LEU A 86 -1.37 -2.35 8.77
CA LEU A 86 -2.66 -2.13 8.12
C LEU A 86 -3.77 -2.41 9.13
N THR A 87 -4.73 -1.50 9.25
CA THR A 87 -5.93 -1.71 10.06
C THR A 87 -7.12 -1.92 9.13
N TYR A 88 -7.80 -3.05 9.28
CA TYR A 88 -8.88 -3.43 8.39
C TYR A 88 -9.91 -4.31 9.12
N VAL A 89 -11.07 -4.46 8.48
CA VAL A 89 -12.07 -5.45 8.88
C VAL A 89 -12.20 -6.45 7.75
N GLN A 90 -12.07 -7.72 8.08
CA GLN A 90 -12.24 -8.79 7.08
C GLN A 90 -13.73 -9.05 6.90
N ILE A 91 -14.23 -8.89 5.68
CA ILE A 91 -15.65 -9.05 5.36
C ILE A 91 -15.94 -10.37 4.66
N GLU A 92 -14.89 -11.02 4.11
CA GLU A 92 -14.98 -12.39 3.60
C GLU A 92 -13.58 -13.00 3.51
N ASN A 93 -13.53 -14.30 3.37
CA ASN A 93 -12.26 -15.02 3.23
C ASN A 93 -11.81 -15.07 1.78
#